data_d8a6b3da8cc141ab3219767ccc3df255
#
_entry.id   d8a6b3da8cc141ab3219767ccc3df255
#
_cell.length_a   1.000
_cell.length_b   1.000
_cell.length_c   1.000
_cell.angle_alpha   90.00
_cell.angle_beta   90.00
_cell.angle_gamma   90.00
#
_symmetry.space_group_name_H-M   'P 1'
#
loop_
_entity.id
_entity.type
_entity.pdbx_description
1 polymer ?
#
loop_
_entity_poly.entity_id
_entity_poly.type
_entity_poly.pdbx_seq_one_letter_code
_entity_poly.pdbx_strand_id
1 'polypeptide(L)'
;MLVPDQVRVEQMEGLAKEVMQFSRDTLAVKLRFLNPALSRLELLPSTWPLATDGVRLLYDPVYVLHAYAKERTMPVRSYLHVVLHCVFQHFYVDLRIDQTIWNLACDMAVEAMITEMGLDCARVEREQGQQEALAPIRKAVGQLTAEKLYHYLLRHRPDVDSLVQLSRLFWADEHEAWYIASVTDEWNEQGERASKETGDSDKEGDVEANHQFSEDADRMAQAKRLLREQWEAVSQRLQVDLETFSKQTGDRALGLMQNLAAVNRETYDYARFLKKFAALGEVMQVNDDEFDYIFYTYGLQLYQNIPLIEPLEYKEVKRVKEFVIAIDTSGSVSGELVQTFVQKTYNMLMQQENFFTKINLHILQCDAVIQEDVKITNQEEFARYLANMQLKGSGSTDFRPVFRHVDKMLRDQEFTNLKGILYFTDGQGVFPERQPAYQTAFVFIQDDYKEPEVPPWAIKLVLQRYELEADGVN
;
A
#
# COMPACT_ATOMS: atom_id res chain seq x y z
N MET A 1 -7.64 -40.08 36.08
CA MET A 1 -7.45 -41.07 35.02
C MET A 1 -8.13 -40.50 33.81
N LEU A 2 -7.35 -40.11 32.78
CA LEU A 2 -7.89 -39.65 31.53
C LEU A 2 -8.57 -40.81 30.81
N VAL A 3 -9.66 -40.54 30.11
CA VAL A 3 -10.36 -41.54 29.30
C VAL A 3 -9.42 -41.97 28.16
N PRO A 4 -9.39 -43.23 27.72
CA PRO A 4 -8.46 -43.71 26.66
C PRO A 4 -8.45 -42.86 25.40
N ASP A 5 -9.58 -42.27 25.03
CA ASP A 5 -9.71 -41.36 23.86
C ASP A 5 -8.99 -40.01 24.08
N GLN A 6 -8.96 -39.49 25.32
CA GLN A 6 -8.24 -38.25 25.64
C GLN A 6 -6.73 -38.40 25.51
N VAL A 7 -6.18 -39.53 26.02
CA VAL A 7 -4.76 -39.85 25.89
C VAL A 7 -4.35 -39.96 24.41
N ARG A 8 -5.22 -40.51 23.56
CA ARG A 8 -4.97 -40.65 22.14
C ARG A 8 -4.97 -39.29 21.43
N VAL A 9 -5.89 -38.39 21.80
CA VAL A 9 -5.94 -37.02 21.25
C VAL A 9 -4.69 -36.25 21.65
N GLU A 10 -4.29 -36.27 22.90
CA GLU A 10 -3.06 -35.58 23.37
C GLU A 10 -1.79 -36.10 22.66
N GLN A 11 -1.72 -37.41 22.41
CA GLN A 11 -0.60 -37.99 21.65
C GLN A 11 -0.58 -37.53 20.18
N MET A 12 -1.74 -37.43 19.55
CA MET A 12 -1.86 -36.92 18.17
C MET A 12 -1.48 -35.44 18.09
N GLU A 13 -1.95 -34.63 19.01
CA GLU A 13 -1.58 -33.23 19.10
C GLU A 13 -0.08 -33.02 19.32
N GLY A 14 0.52 -33.84 20.21
CA GLY A 14 1.97 -33.85 20.44
C GLY A 14 2.76 -34.16 19.19
N LEU A 15 2.40 -35.24 18.48
CA LEU A 15 3.07 -35.64 17.23
C LEU A 15 2.90 -34.60 16.12
N ALA A 16 1.71 -34.05 15.96
CA ALA A 16 1.44 -33.01 14.95
C ALA A 16 2.27 -31.75 15.23
N LYS A 17 2.37 -31.35 16.51
CA LYS A 17 3.24 -30.26 16.95
C LYS A 17 4.71 -30.51 16.62
N GLU A 18 5.21 -31.73 16.85
CA GLU A 18 6.58 -32.11 16.48
C GLU A 18 6.81 -32.02 14.98
N VAL A 19 5.84 -32.45 14.15
CA VAL A 19 5.92 -32.33 12.67
C VAL A 19 5.97 -30.85 12.25
N MET A 20 5.15 -29.98 12.84
CA MET A 20 5.16 -28.56 12.54
C MET A 20 6.44 -27.85 13.00
N GLN A 21 6.95 -28.20 14.18
CA GLN A 21 8.24 -27.70 14.69
C GLN A 21 9.40 -28.16 13.77
N PHE A 22 9.43 -29.43 13.41
CA PHE A 22 10.42 -29.98 12.48
C PHE A 22 10.37 -29.25 11.11
N SER A 23 9.17 -28.96 10.63
CA SER A 23 8.96 -28.21 9.37
C SER A 23 9.56 -26.81 9.47
N ARG A 24 9.29 -26.08 10.55
CA ARG A 24 9.88 -24.76 10.81
C ARG A 24 11.41 -24.83 10.89
N ASP A 25 11.94 -25.79 11.65
CA ASP A 25 13.38 -25.90 11.88
C ASP A 25 14.11 -26.29 10.58
N THR A 26 13.49 -27.12 9.73
CA THR A 26 14.00 -27.45 8.39
C THR A 26 14.10 -26.18 7.53
N LEU A 27 13.06 -25.35 7.51
CA LEU A 27 13.06 -24.09 6.78
C LEU A 27 14.07 -23.10 7.35
N ALA A 28 14.21 -23.02 8.66
CA ALA A 28 15.16 -22.14 9.33
C ALA A 28 16.62 -22.44 8.96
N VAL A 29 16.94 -23.71 8.73
CA VAL A 29 18.28 -24.12 8.25
C VAL A 29 18.47 -23.81 6.76
N LYS A 30 17.45 -24.03 5.93
CA LYS A 30 17.52 -23.86 4.47
C LYS A 30 17.39 -22.41 4.03
N LEU A 31 16.54 -21.63 4.73
CA LEU A 31 16.18 -20.25 4.40
C LEU A 31 16.50 -19.33 5.59
N ARG A 32 17.80 -19.22 5.92
CA ARG A 32 18.26 -18.45 7.10
C ARG A 32 17.76 -17.01 7.13
N PHE A 33 17.60 -16.39 5.98
CA PHE A 33 17.08 -15.03 5.87
C PHE A 33 15.62 -14.93 6.29
N LEU A 34 14.82 -16.02 6.19
CA LEU A 34 13.42 -16.06 6.65
C LEU A 34 13.26 -16.30 8.16
N ASN A 35 14.32 -16.55 8.92
CA ASN A 35 14.22 -16.81 10.36
C ASN A 35 13.40 -15.79 11.14
N PRO A 36 13.49 -14.47 10.88
CA PRO A 36 12.64 -13.48 11.55
C PRO A 36 11.14 -13.70 11.34
N ALA A 37 10.75 -14.23 10.18
CA ALA A 37 9.36 -14.55 9.86
C ALA A 37 8.95 -15.93 10.40
N LEU A 38 9.79 -16.96 10.19
CA LEU A 38 9.52 -18.34 10.60
C LEU A 38 9.32 -18.50 12.11
N SER A 39 10.03 -17.72 12.93
CA SER A 39 9.95 -17.79 14.40
C SER A 39 8.81 -16.95 14.98
N ARG A 40 8.08 -16.19 14.17
CA ARG A 40 7.10 -15.23 14.67
C ARG A 40 5.75 -15.86 14.98
N LEU A 41 5.34 -16.86 14.21
CA LEU A 41 4.05 -17.49 14.38
C LEU A 41 4.06 -18.52 15.53
N GLU A 42 3.11 -18.39 16.44
CA GLU A 42 2.86 -19.37 17.50
C GLU A 42 2.04 -20.53 16.93
N LEU A 43 2.49 -21.76 17.17
CA LEU A 43 1.79 -22.98 16.75
C LEU A 43 0.65 -23.30 17.69
N LEU A 44 -0.59 -23.28 17.17
CA LEU A 44 -1.78 -23.56 17.97
C LEU A 44 -2.67 -24.63 17.28
N PRO A 45 -2.92 -25.78 17.95
CA PRO A 45 -3.90 -26.74 17.47
C PRO A 45 -5.31 -26.13 17.37
N SER A 46 -6.03 -26.46 16.31
CA SER A 46 -7.35 -25.93 16.00
C SER A 46 -8.16 -26.91 15.19
N THR A 47 -9.38 -26.53 14.81
CA THR A 47 -10.22 -27.29 13.87
C THR A 47 -9.98 -26.88 12.41
N TRP A 48 -9.19 -25.84 12.16
CA TRP A 48 -8.80 -25.42 10.82
C TRP A 48 -7.74 -26.36 10.27
N PRO A 49 -7.85 -26.87 9.04
CA PRO A 49 -6.80 -27.67 8.42
C PRO A 49 -5.44 -27.00 8.52
N LEU A 50 -5.38 -25.74 8.08
CA LEU A 50 -4.28 -24.82 8.24
C LEU A 50 -4.80 -23.40 8.05
N ALA A 51 -4.42 -22.45 8.90
CA ALA A 51 -4.81 -21.04 8.78
C ALA A 51 -3.85 -20.15 9.59
N THR A 52 -3.92 -18.84 9.39
CA THR A 52 -3.22 -17.86 10.22
C THR A 52 -4.04 -16.60 10.44
N ASP A 53 -3.86 -16.00 11.61
CA ASP A 53 -4.34 -14.65 11.93
C ASP A 53 -3.19 -13.60 11.96
N GLY A 54 -2.01 -14.00 11.48
CA GLY A 54 -0.78 -13.18 11.48
C GLY A 54 0.00 -13.22 12.81
N VAL A 55 -0.55 -13.80 13.87
CA VAL A 55 0.12 -14.05 15.17
C VAL A 55 0.35 -15.53 15.38
N ARG A 56 -0.65 -16.34 15.03
CA ARG A 56 -0.67 -17.78 15.25
C ARG A 56 -0.76 -18.52 13.92
N LEU A 57 -0.13 -19.68 13.87
CA LEU A 57 -0.37 -20.67 12.83
C LEU A 57 -1.30 -21.73 13.45
N LEU A 58 -2.54 -21.72 12.96
CA LEU A 58 -3.62 -22.61 13.37
C LEU A 58 -3.56 -23.88 12.51
N TYR A 59 -3.65 -25.05 13.11
CA TYR A 59 -3.60 -26.33 12.38
C TYR A 59 -4.44 -27.43 13.03
N ASP A 60 -5.07 -28.26 12.20
CA ASP A 60 -5.69 -29.50 12.67
C ASP A 60 -4.65 -30.60 12.79
N PRO A 61 -4.45 -31.18 13.99
CA PRO A 61 -3.51 -32.27 14.22
C PRO A 61 -3.72 -33.47 13.29
N VAL A 62 -4.96 -33.83 13.01
CA VAL A 62 -5.31 -34.96 12.12
C VAL A 62 -4.90 -34.65 10.69
N TYR A 63 -5.21 -33.45 10.21
CA TYR A 63 -4.82 -33.02 8.87
C TYR A 63 -3.30 -33.03 8.69
N VAL A 64 -2.54 -32.45 9.63
CA VAL A 64 -1.08 -32.39 9.57
C VAL A 64 -0.46 -33.78 9.52
N LEU A 65 -0.90 -34.69 10.39
CA LEU A 65 -0.39 -36.07 10.41
C LEU A 65 -0.73 -36.84 9.14
N HIS A 66 -1.93 -36.64 8.60
CA HIS A 66 -2.35 -37.26 7.35
C HIS A 66 -1.53 -36.71 6.17
N ALA A 67 -1.33 -35.40 6.09
CA ALA A 67 -0.50 -34.75 5.09
C ALA A 67 0.94 -35.27 5.15
N TYR A 68 1.53 -35.37 6.34
CA TYR A 68 2.88 -35.92 6.54
C TYR A 68 3.01 -37.39 6.14
N ALA A 69 2.00 -38.21 6.47
CA ALA A 69 1.98 -39.62 6.10
C ALA A 69 1.88 -39.84 4.58
N LYS A 70 1.12 -38.96 3.91
CA LYS A 70 0.95 -39.02 2.45
C LYS A 70 2.20 -38.50 1.73
N GLU A 71 2.73 -37.37 2.16
CA GLU A 71 3.87 -36.69 1.52
C GLU A 71 4.65 -35.91 2.58
N ARG A 72 5.84 -36.43 2.95
CA ARG A 72 6.63 -35.90 4.09
C ARG A 72 7.04 -34.44 3.95
N THR A 73 7.12 -33.92 2.74
CA THR A 73 7.50 -32.56 2.42
C THR A 73 6.33 -31.57 2.50
N MET A 74 5.09 -32.10 2.51
CA MET A 74 3.87 -31.27 2.52
C MET A 74 3.79 -30.35 3.74
N PRO A 75 4.01 -30.77 5.00
CA PRO A 75 3.94 -29.86 6.14
C PRO A 75 5.01 -28.75 6.09
N VAL A 76 6.19 -29.04 5.53
CA VAL A 76 7.24 -28.03 5.32
C VAL A 76 6.78 -26.98 4.31
N ARG A 77 6.18 -27.42 3.19
CA ARG A 77 5.60 -26.51 2.18
C ARG A 77 4.47 -25.68 2.77
N SER A 78 3.55 -26.32 3.48
CA SER A 78 2.40 -25.65 4.09
C SER A 78 2.82 -24.62 5.14
N TYR A 79 3.83 -24.91 5.95
CA TYR A 79 4.40 -23.94 6.89
C TYR A 79 4.97 -22.71 6.16
N LEU A 80 5.76 -22.96 5.12
CA LEU A 80 6.35 -21.89 4.30
C LEU A 80 5.27 -21.05 3.61
N HIS A 81 4.23 -21.71 3.09
CA HIS A 81 3.08 -21.06 2.45
C HIS A 81 2.43 -20.03 3.37
N VAL A 82 2.03 -20.44 4.57
CA VAL A 82 1.41 -19.55 5.57
C VAL A 82 2.34 -18.40 5.97
N VAL A 83 3.63 -18.66 6.18
CA VAL A 83 4.60 -17.62 6.51
C VAL A 83 4.74 -16.60 5.38
N LEU A 84 4.70 -17.03 4.12
CA LEU A 84 4.78 -16.13 2.97
C LEU A 84 3.54 -15.25 2.83
N HIS A 85 2.33 -15.76 3.16
CA HIS A 85 1.15 -14.90 3.25
C HIS A 85 1.34 -13.77 4.26
N CYS A 86 1.95 -14.04 5.40
CA CYS A 86 2.26 -13.01 6.39
C CYS A 86 3.32 -12.01 5.89
N VAL A 87 4.40 -12.52 5.27
CA VAL A 87 5.49 -11.70 4.73
C VAL A 87 5.00 -10.78 3.63
N PHE A 88 4.09 -11.24 2.77
CA PHE A 88 3.48 -10.44 1.70
C PHE A 88 2.23 -9.69 2.13
N GLN A 89 1.84 -9.79 3.40
CA GLN A 89 0.74 -9.04 3.97
C GLN A 89 -0.60 -9.25 3.23
N HIS A 90 -0.84 -10.44 2.69
CA HIS A 90 -2.01 -10.77 1.86
C HIS A 90 -3.36 -10.59 2.58
N PHE A 91 -3.38 -10.58 3.91
CA PHE A 91 -4.57 -10.39 4.75
C PHE A 91 -4.88 -8.92 5.10
N TYR A 92 -4.05 -7.95 4.66
CA TYR A 92 -4.33 -6.53 4.82
C TYR A 92 -4.88 -5.93 3.52
N VAL A 93 -6.05 -6.35 3.14
CA VAL A 93 -6.69 -5.95 1.88
C VAL A 93 -8.03 -5.28 2.15
N ASP A 94 -8.44 -4.39 1.26
CA ASP A 94 -9.75 -3.72 1.31
C ASP A 94 -10.88 -4.75 1.13
N LEU A 95 -11.92 -4.62 1.96
CA LEU A 95 -13.08 -5.53 1.94
C LEU A 95 -13.93 -5.45 0.66
N ARG A 96 -13.70 -4.43 -0.17
CA ARG A 96 -14.43 -4.24 -1.45
C ARG A 96 -13.91 -5.09 -2.59
N ILE A 97 -12.87 -5.88 -2.38
CA ILE A 97 -12.35 -6.82 -3.38
C ILE A 97 -13.19 -8.10 -3.43
N ASP A 98 -13.13 -8.80 -4.56
CA ASP A 98 -13.64 -10.17 -4.64
C ASP A 98 -12.71 -11.10 -3.87
N GLN A 99 -13.12 -11.47 -2.65
CA GLN A 99 -12.33 -12.27 -1.73
C GLN A 99 -11.98 -13.65 -2.31
N THR A 100 -12.89 -14.27 -3.07
CA THR A 100 -12.66 -15.58 -3.66
C THR A 100 -11.53 -15.54 -4.68
N ILE A 101 -11.55 -14.54 -5.55
CA ILE A 101 -10.52 -14.35 -6.58
C ILE A 101 -9.20 -13.90 -5.92
N TRP A 102 -9.27 -13.06 -4.87
CA TRP A 102 -8.08 -12.62 -4.15
C TRP A 102 -7.36 -13.79 -3.45
N ASN A 103 -8.09 -14.61 -2.70
CA ASN A 103 -7.54 -15.77 -2.03
C ASN A 103 -6.84 -16.71 -3.02
N LEU A 104 -7.51 -17.02 -4.13
CA LEU A 104 -6.91 -17.83 -5.19
C LEU A 104 -5.64 -17.18 -5.77
N ALA A 105 -5.65 -15.88 -6.01
CA ALA A 105 -4.50 -15.16 -6.54
C ALA A 105 -3.31 -15.17 -5.56
N CYS A 106 -3.57 -15.05 -4.25
CA CYS A 106 -2.57 -15.14 -3.20
C CYS A 106 -1.94 -16.53 -3.15
N ASP A 107 -2.76 -17.60 -3.16
CA ASP A 107 -2.29 -18.97 -3.19
C ASP A 107 -1.43 -19.26 -4.43
N MET A 108 -1.91 -18.83 -5.59
CA MET A 108 -1.16 -18.99 -6.84
C MET A 108 0.20 -18.29 -6.81
N ALA A 109 0.26 -17.06 -6.25
CA ALA A 109 1.50 -16.30 -6.13
C ALA A 109 2.50 -17.00 -5.19
N VAL A 110 2.03 -17.41 -4.01
CA VAL A 110 2.87 -18.08 -3.00
C VAL A 110 3.36 -19.43 -3.50
N GLU A 111 2.47 -20.26 -4.04
CA GLU A 111 2.83 -21.58 -4.57
C GLU A 111 3.82 -21.50 -5.74
N ALA A 112 3.64 -20.53 -6.65
CA ALA A 112 4.58 -20.25 -7.73
C ALA A 112 5.98 -19.96 -7.19
N MET A 113 6.04 -19.12 -6.16
CA MET A 113 7.31 -18.70 -5.57
C MET A 113 8.01 -19.83 -4.80
N ILE A 114 7.29 -20.63 -4.01
CA ILE A 114 7.85 -21.78 -3.32
C ILE A 114 8.48 -22.73 -4.34
N THR A 115 7.80 -22.95 -5.46
CA THR A 115 8.30 -23.79 -6.55
C THR A 115 9.56 -23.21 -7.21
N GLU A 116 9.61 -21.87 -7.42
CA GLU A 116 10.79 -21.19 -7.97
C GLU A 116 12.01 -21.25 -7.05
N MET A 117 11.81 -21.25 -5.72
CA MET A 117 12.91 -21.44 -4.77
C MET A 117 13.59 -22.80 -4.93
N GLY A 118 12.93 -23.80 -5.51
CA GLY A 118 13.50 -25.11 -5.82
C GLY A 118 13.99 -25.87 -4.59
N LEU A 119 13.25 -25.80 -3.48
CA LEU A 119 13.59 -26.42 -2.21
C LEU A 119 13.19 -27.90 -2.21
N ASP A 120 14.15 -28.81 -2.17
CA ASP A 120 13.86 -30.26 -2.13
C ASP A 120 13.01 -30.66 -0.92
N CYS A 121 13.16 -29.95 0.22
CA CYS A 121 12.38 -30.20 1.44
C CYS A 121 10.91 -29.73 1.37
N ALA A 122 10.56 -28.92 0.37
CA ALA A 122 9.20 -28.42 0.15
C ALA A 122 8.62 -28.84 -1.21
N ARG A 123 9.30 -29.73 -1.94
CA ARG A 123 8.84 -30.24 -3.24
C ARG A 123 7.68 -31.21 -3.05
N VAL A 124 6.62 -31.02 -3.82
CA VAL A 124 5.39 -31.82 -3.77
C VAL A 124 4.93 -32.23 -5.17
N GLU A 125 4.17 -33.31 -5.24
CA GLU A 125 3.72 -33.91 -6.51
C GLU A 125 2.89 -32.93 -7.36
N ARG A 126 2.05 -32.09 -6.71
CA ARG A 126 1.18 -31.12 -7.41
C ARG A 126 1.91 -29.98 -8.14
N GLU A 127 3.21 -29.78 -7.90
CA GLU A 127 3.99 -28.68 -8.51
C GLU A 127 3.93 -28.68 -10.04
N GLN A 128 3.99 -29.85 -10.65
CA GLN A 128 3.96 -29.94 -12.12
C GLN A 128 2.64 -29.38 -12.66
N GLY A 129 1.50 -29.78 -12.09
CA GLY A 129 0.18 -29.28 -12.51
C GLY A 129 0.04 -27.76 -12.26
N GLN A 130 0.59 -27.27 -11.14
CA GLN A 130 0.61 -25.83 -10.83
C GLN A 130 1.44 -25.06 -11.86
N GLN A 131 2.62 -25.55 -12.24
CA GLN A 131 3.46 -24.89 -13.25
C GLN A 131 2.79 -24.86 -14.62
N GLU A 132 2.14 -25.95 -15.03
CA GLU A 132 1.39 -26.03 -16.28
C GLU A 132 0.23 -25.03 -16.32
N ALA A 133 -0.50 -24.90 -15.22
CA ALA A 133 -1.59 -23.93 -15.09
C ALA A 133 -1.09 -22.47 -15.08
N LEU A 134 0.07 -22.19 -14.48
CA LEU A 134 0.66 -20.87 -14.39
C LEU A 134 1.38 -20.41 -15.68
N ALA A 135 1.82 -21.34 -16.53
CA ALA A 135 2.61 -21.01 -17.72
C ALA A 135 1.95 -19.99 -18.65
N PRO A 136 0.66 -20.11 -19.04
CA PRO A 136 0.00 -19.11 -19.88
C PRO A 136 -0.17 -17.78 -19.16
N ILE A 137 -0.46 -17.79 -17.85
CA ILE A 137 -0.63 -16.59 -17.05
C ILE A 137 0.70 -15.84 -16.93
N ARG A 138 1.80 -16.55 -16.63
CA ARG A 138 3.15 -15.97 -16.57
C ARG A 138 3.56 -15.30 -17.88
N LYS A 139 3.17 -15.88 -19.01
CA LYS A 139 3.42 -15.28 -20.32
C LYS A 139 2.67 -13.96 -20.52
N ALA A 140 1.49 -13.83 -19.93
CA ALA A 140 0.64 -12.64 -20.04
C ALA A 140 1.06 -11.53 -19.06
N VAL A 141 1.32 -11.89 -17.78
CA VAL A 141 1.55 -10.88 -16.72
C VAL A 141 3.03 -10.69 -16.35
N GLY A 142 3.91 -11.58 -16.83
CA GLY A 142 5.34 -11.58 -16.53
C GLY A 142 5.65 -12.05 -15.11
N GLN A 143 5.48 -11.19 -14.12
CA GLN A 143 5.70 -11.50 -12.71
C GLN A 143 4.40 -12.00 -12.07
N LEU A 144 4.49 -13.07 -11.27
CA LEU A 144 3.34 -13.65 -10.57
C LEU A 144 3.24 -13.09 -9.14
N THR A 145 2.76 -11.85 -9.00
CA THR A 145 2.36 -11.27 -7.71
C THR A 145 0.85 -11.45 -7.50
N ALA A 146 0.40 -11.43 -6.26
CA ALA A 146 -1.01 -11.60 -5.93
C ALA A 146 -1.91 -10.59 -6.66
N GLU A 147 -1.50 -9.31 -6.71
CA GLU A 147 -2.24 -8.23 -7.36
C GLU A 147 -2.37 -8.46 -8.87
N LYS A 148 -1.25 -8.82 -9.54
CA LYS A 148 -1.26 -9.09 -10.98
C LYS A 148 -2.12 -10.29 -11.35
N LEU A 149 -2.06 -11.34 -10.53
CA LEU A 149 -2.89 -12.53 -10.68
C LEU A 149 -4.37 -12.21 -10.46
N TYR A 150 -4.69 -11.44 -9.43
CA TYR A 150 -6.03 -10.98 -9.13
C TYR A 150 -6.63 -10.21 -10.31
N HIS A 151 -5.93 -9.20 -10.81
CA HIS A 151 -6.38 -8.43 -11.98
C HIS A 151 -6.47 -9.27 -13.25
N TYR A 152 -5.55 -10.21 -13.43
CA TYR A 152 -5.62 -11.14 -14.55
C TYR A 152 -6.90 -12.00 -14.49
N LEU A 153 -7.21 -12.57 -13.34
CA LEU A 153 -8.40 -13.41 -13.13
C LEU A 153 -9.69 -12.59 -13.29
N LEU A 154 -9.75 -11.37 -12.76
CA LEU A 154 -10.89 -10.47 -12.94
C LEU A 154 -11.15 -10.13 -14.41
N ARG A 155 -10.08 -9.84 -15.17
CA ARG A 155 -10.19 -9.46 -16.57
C ARG A 155 -10.62 -10.62 -17.47
N HIS A 156 -10.06 -11.81 -17.24
CA HIS A 156 -10.33 -12.99 -18.07
C HIS A 156 -11.59 -13.74 -17.66
N ARG A 157 -12.09 -13.50 -16.45
CA ARG A 157 -13.30 -14.11 -15.86
C ARG A 157 -13.43 -15.59 -16.23
N PRO A 158 -12.52 -16.46 -15.72
CA PRO A 158 -12.66 -17.91 -15.94
C PRO A 158 -14.06 -18.39 -15.55
N ASP A 159 -14.55 -19.41 -16.23
CA ASP A 159 -15.80 -20.02 -15.81
C ASP A 159 -15.69 -20.66 -14.41
N VAL A 160 -16.84 -20.94 -13.80
CA VAL A 160 -16.91 -21.47 -12.42
C VAL A 160 -16.13 -22.78 -12.27
N ASP A 161 -16.21 -23.66 -13.28
CA ASP A 161 -15.54 -24.96 -13.23
C ASP A 161 -14.00 -24.78 -13.28
N SER A 162 -13.50 -23.89 -14.11
CA SER A 162 -12.08 -23.52 -14.18
C SER A 162 -11.59 -22.88 -12.87
N LEU A 163 -12.38 -21.98 -12.26
CA LEU A 163 -12.05 -21.40 -10.95
C LEU A 163 -11.97 -22.46 -9.85
N VAL A 164 -12.94 -23.38 -9.81
CA VAL A 164 -12.94 -24.50 -8.84
C VAL A 164 -11.74 -25.41 -9.04
N GLN A 165 -11.38 -25.72 -10.29
CA GLN A 165 -10.18 -26.52 -10.58
C GLN A 165 -8.90 -25.82 -10.13
N LEU A 166 -8.74 -24.53 -10.44
CA LEU A 166 -7.61 -23.74 -9.99
C LEU A 166 -7.54 -23.67 -8.46
N SER A 167 -8.66 -23.37 -7.80
CA SER A 167 -8.73 -23.33 -6.33
C SER A 167 -8.31 -24.67 -5.71
N ARG A 168 -8.76 -25.81 -6.23
CA ARG A 168 -8.33 -27.13 -5.73
C ARG A 168 -6.85 -27.43 -5.96
N LEU A 169 -6.30 -26.94 -7.06
CA LEU A 169 -4.89 -27.17 -7.42
C LEU A 169 -3.93 -26.34 -6.55
N PHE A 170 -4.35 -25.11 -6.20
CA PHE A 170 -3.50 -24.16 -5.47
C PHE A 170 -3.81 -24.11 -3.98
N TRP A 171 -4.97 -24.57 -3.53
CA TRP A 171 -5.36 -24.51 -2.12
C TRP A 171 -4.28 -25.10 -1.20
N ALA A 172 -3.92 -24.38 -0.15
CA ALA A 172 -2.95 -24.79 0.84
C ALA A 172 -3.37 -24.48 2.28
N ASP A 173 -4.18 -23.44 2.51
CA ASP A 173 -4.66 -23.02 3.81
C ASP A 173 -6.05 -22.35 3.72
N GLU A 174 -6.62 -22.02 4.87
CA GLU A 174 -7.92 -21.36 4.99
C GLU A 174 -7.74 -19.89 5.30
N HIS A 175 -8.39 -19.05 4.51
CA HIS A 175 -8.24 -17.60 4.58
C HIS A 175 -9.35 -16.90 5.38
N GLU A 176 -10.38 -17.60 5.85
CA GLU A 176 -11.47 -16.99 6.60
C GLU A 176 -10.99 -16.23 7.83
N ALA A 177 -9.93 -16.70 8.48
CA ALA A 177 -9.32 -16.01 9.63
C ALA A 177 -8.86 -14.58 9.33
N TRP A 178 -8.55 -14.27 8.05
CA TRP A 178 -8.13 -12.94 7.63
C TRP A 178 -9.25 -11.90 7.70
N TYR A 179 -10.49 -12.35 7.53
CA TYR A 179 -11.68 -11.51 7.39
C TYR A 179 -12.50 -11.39 8.68
N ILE A 180 -12.33 -12.29 9.64
CA ILE A 180 -13.11 -12.31 10.89
C ILE A 180 -12.97 -10.99 11.67
N ALA A 181 -11.79 -10.41 11.69
CA ALA A 181 -11.53 -9.13 12.36
C ALA A 181 -12.09 -7.90 11.59
N SER A 182 -12.39 -8.06 10.30
CA SER A 182 -12.86 -6.96 9.44
C SER A 182 -14.38 -6.77 9.50
N VAL A 183 -15.13 -7.84 9.79
CA VAL A 183 -16.60 -7.78 9.89
C VAL A 183 -17.05 -6.91 11.08
N THR A 184 -16.25 -6.85 12.15
CA THR A 184 -16.55 -6.00 13.32
C THR A 184 -16.38 -4.52 13.01
N ASP A 185 -15.49 -4.14 12.09
CA ASP A 185 -15.25 -2.73 11.70
C ASP A 185 -16.43 -2.18 10.87
N GLU A 186 -17.00 -2.96 9.94
CA GLU A 186 -18.16 -2.53 9.14
C GLU A 186 -19.43 -2.36 9.97
N TRP A 187 -19.65 -3.22 10.99
CA TRP A 187 -20.79 -3.11 11.88
C TRP A 187 -20.74 -1.84 12.72
N ASN A 188 -19.55 -1.39 13.11
CA ASN A 188 -19.37 -0.17 13.88
C ASN A 188 -19.55 1.09 13.03
N GLU A 189 -19.05 1.14 11.79
CA GLU A 189 -19.30 2.25 10.87
C GLU A 189 -20.78 2.42 10.52
N GLN A 190 -21.52 1.30 10.35
CA GLN A 190 -22.96 1.33 10.12
C GLN A 190 -23.74 1.69 11.38
N GLY A 191 -23.30 1.26 12.56
CA GLY A 191 -23.88 1.61 13.85
C GLY A 191 -23.74 3.09 14.19
N GLU A 192 -22.58 3.70 13.91
CA GLU A 192 -22.35 5.15 14.08
C GLU A 192 -23.17 6.01 13.10
N ARG A 193 -23.39 5.54 11.87
CA ARG A 193 -24.27 6.22 10.89
C ARG A 193 -25.72 6.15 11.31
N ALA A 194 -26.19 4.99 11.78
CA ALA A 194 -27.57 4.82 12.26
C ALA A 194 -27.87 5.64 13.52
N SER A 195 -26.91 5.80 14.43
CA SER A 195 -27.10 6.61 15.65
C SER A 195 -27.05 8.13 15.41
N LYS A 196 -26.47 8.58 14.30
CA LYS A 196 -26.50 10.00 13.88
C LYS A 196 -27.79 10.40 13.15
N GLU A 197 -28.51 9.42 12.55
CA GLU A 197 -29.76 9.68 11.83
C GLU A 197 -31.03 9.58 12.71
N THR A 198 -30.97 8.88 13.85
CA THR A 198 -32.10 8.79 14.81
C THR A 198 -31.80 9.61 16.05
N GLY A 199 -31.95 10.93 15.92
CA GLY A 199 -31.99 11.85 17.07
C GLY A 199 -33.30 11.69 17.82
N ASP A 200 -33.48 10.65 18.63
CA ASP A 200 -34.52 10.64 19.65
C ASP A 200 -34.03 9.95 20.93
N SER A 201 -34.24 10.68 22.00
CA SER A 201 -33.83 10.43 23.36
C SER A 201 -34.66 9.34 24.05
N ASP A 202 -34.05 8.71 25.00
CA ASP A 202 -34.55 7.89 26.10
C ASP A 202 -34.32 6.36 25.99
N LYS A 203 -33.08 5.94 26.30
CA LYS A 203 -32.83 4.65 26.99
C LYS A 203 -31.38 4.61 27.56
N GLU A 204 -31.23 4.85 28.85
CA GLU A 204 -29.95 4.81 29.60
C GLU A 204 -29.28 3.42 29.66
N GLY A 205 -29.91 2.35 29.18
CA GLY A 205 -29.35 1.00 29.19
C GLY A 205 -28.52 0.61 27.96
N ASP A 206 -28.73 1.27 26.81
CA ASP A 206 -28.05 0.93 25.55
C ASP A 206 -26.73 1.70 25.34
N VAL A 207 -26.46 2.72 26.17
CA VAL A 207 -25.28 3.59 26.01
C VAL A 207 -24.01 2.92 26.54
N GLU A 208 -24.09 2.15 27.64
CA GLU A 208 -22.92 1.42 28.18
C GLU A 208 -22.50 0.25 27.30
N ALA A 209 -23.46 -0.47 26.70
CA ALA A 209 -23.17 -1.56 25.76
C ALA A 209 -22.53 -1.02 24.47
N ASN A 210 -23.03 0.08 23.92
CA ASN A 210 -22.43 0.73 22.73
C ASN A 210 -21.05 1.30 23.01
N HIS A 211 -20.78 1.85 24.20
CA HIS A 211 -19.44 2.35 24.54
C HIS A 211 -18.42 1.22 24.66
N GLN A 212 -18.81 0.08 25.23
CA GLN A 212 -17.94 -1.08 25.40
C GLN A 212 -17.62 -1.75 24.04
N PHE A 213 -18.60 -1.82 23.12
CA PHE A 213 -18.39 -2.30 21.75
C PHE A 213 -17.48 -1.37 20.93
N SER A 214 -17.60 -0.06 21.09
CA SER A 214 -16.74 0.92 20.42
C SER A 214 -15.30 0.86 20.90
N GLU A 215 -15.06 0.72 22.21
CA GLU A 215 -13.71 0.57 22.77
C GLU A 215 -13.02 -0.74 22.35
N ASP A 216 -13.77 -1.83 22.23
CA ASP A 216 -13.22 -3.13 21.83
C ASP A 216 -12.89 -3.14 20.32
N ALA A 217 -13.66 -2.45 19.48
CA ALA A 217 -13.36 -2.27 18.07
C ALA A 217 -12.13 -1.39 17.85
N ASP A 218 -11.99 -0.28 18.57
CA ASP A 218 -10.81 0.57 18.49
C ASP A 218 -9.55 -0.18 18.94
N ARG A 219 -9.65 -1.01 19.99
CA ARG A 219 -8.54 -1.87 20.43
C ARG A 219 -8.16 -2.91 19.38
N MET A 220 -9.15 -3.53 18.71
CA MET A 220 -8.90 -4.49 17.63
C MET A 220 -8.26 -3.81 16.41
N ALA A 221 -8.75 -2.64 16.00
CA ALA A 221 -8.19 -1.86 14.91
C ALA A 221 -6.74 -1.44 15.22
N GLN A 222 -6.46 -1.02 16.45
CA GLN A 222 -5.11 -0.69 16.90
C GLN A 222 -4.19 -1.92 16.91
N ALA A 223 -4.65 -3.07 17.39
CA ALA A 223 -3.90 -4.32 17.38
C ALA A 223 -3.57 -4.76 15.94
N LYS A 224 -4.53 -4.64 15.01
CA LYS A 224 -4.34 -4.95 13.60
C LYS A 224 -3.31 -4.03 12.94
N ARG A 225 -3.34 -2.72 13.25
CA ARG A 225 -2.32 -1.76 12.78
C ARG A 225 -0.92 -2.11 13.29
N LEU A 226 -0.78 -2.39 14.59
CA LEU A 226 0.50 -2.79 15.17
C LEU A 226 1.03 -4.09 14.55
N LEU A 227 0.15 -5.06 14.30
CA LEU A 227 0.52 -6.32 13.65
C LEU A 227 0.99 -6.08 12.21
N ARG A 228 0.30 -5.21 11.47
CA ARG A 228 0.70 -4.79 10.12
C ARG A 228 2.09 -4.17 10.12
N GLU A 229 2.33 -3.15 10.97
CA GLU A 229 3.63 -2.49 11.09
C GLU A 229 4.75 -3.49 11.42
N GLN A 230 4.45 -4.48 12.24
CA GLN A 230 5.40 -5.52 12.61
C GLN A 230 5.76 -6.45 11.43
N TRP A 231 4.78 -6.86 10.62
CA TRP A 231 5.04 -7.66 9.43
C TRP A 231 5.70 -6.85 8.31
N GLU A 232 5.36 -5.58 8.19
CA GLU A 232 6.02 -4.63 7.29
C GLU A 232 7.52 -4.50 7.62
N ALA A 233 7.87 -4.35 8.90
CA ALA A 233 9.26 -4.32 9.33
C ALA A 233 10.00 -5.64 9.04
N VAL A 234 9.33 -6.79 9.20
CA VAL A 234 9.90 -8.11 8.83
C VAL A 234 10.13 -8.19 7.33
N SER A 235 9.14 -7.82 6.52
CA SER A 235 9.21 -7.85 5.05
C SER A 235 10.34 -6.95 4.52
N GLN A 236 10.46 -5.71 5.03
CA GLN A 236 11.53 -4.78 4.68
C GLN A 236 12.92 -5.34 5.04
N ARG A 237 13.07 -5.91 6.23
CA ARG A 237 14.31 -6.54 6.63
C ARG A 237 14.68 -7.72 5.73
N LEU A 238 13.71 -8.55 5.37
CA LEU A 238 13.93 -9.68 4.46
C LEU A 238 14.39 -9.22 3.07
N GLN A 239 13.84 -8.11 2.58
CA GLN A 239 14.27 -7.52 1.30
C GLN A 239 15.74 -7.09 1.35
N VAL A 240 16.15 -6.37 2.39
CA VAL A 240 17.55 -5.94 2.59
C VAL A 240 18.49 -7.13 2.71
N ASP A 241 18.10 -8.15 3.49
CA ASP A 241 18.91 -9.36 3.66
C ASP A 241 19.06 -10.11 2.32
N LEU A 242 18.00 -10.24 1.52
CA LEU A 242 18.04 -10.87 0.21
C LEU A 242 18.88 -10.07 -0.81
N GLU A 243 18.76 -8.76 -0.86
CA GLU A 243 19.59 -7.92 -1.73
C GLU A 243 21.07 -8.05 -1.41
N THR A 244 21.41 -8.20 -0.12
CA THR A 244 22.78 -8.42 0.34
C THR A 244 23.29 -9.82 -0.02
N PHE A 245 22.45 -10.85 0.08
CA PHE A 245 22.79 -12.25 -0.18
C PHE A 245 22.51 -12.69 -1.62
N SER A 246 21.84 -11.91 -2.45
CA SER A 246 21.47 -12.27 -3.83
C SER A 246 22.66 -12.64 -4.70
N LYS A 247 23.83 -12.06 -4.43
CA LYS A 247 25.10 -12.44 -5.09
C LYS A 247 25.52 -13.89 -4.84
N GLN A 248 24.98 -14.54 -3.79
CA GLN A 248 25.28 -15.92 -3.43
C GLN A 248 24.15 -16.91 -3.81
N THR A 249 22.90 -16.43 -3.94
CA THR A 249 21.71 -17.28 -4.13
C THR A 249 21.31 -17.45 -5.60
N GLY A 250 21.78 -16.58 -6.50
CA GLY A 250 21.47 -16.63 -7.94
C GLY A 250 19.98 -16.38 -8.22
N ASP A 251 19.51 -16.82 -9.41
CA ASP A 251 18.16 -16.56 -9.92
C ASP A 251 17.00 -17.16 -9.10
N ARG A 252 17.30 -18.08 -8.16
CA ARG A 252 16.30 -18.79 -7.35
C ARG A 252 15.53 -17.89 -6.37
N ALA A 253 16.08 -16.73 -6.01
CA ALA A 253 15.43 -15.77 -5.11
C ALA A 253 14.75 -14.62 -5.86
N LEU A 254 14.77 -14.64 -7.20
CA LEU A 254 14.28 -13.52 -8.00
C LEU A 254 12.78 -13.27 -7.79
N GLY A 255 11.96 -14.32 -7.80
CA GLY A 255 10.52 -14.22 -7.55
C GLY A 255 10.20 -13.69 -6.15
N LEU A 256 10.94 -14.15 -5.14
CA LEU A 256 10.80 -13.66 -3.76
C LEU A 256 11.17 -12.18 -3.65
N MET A 257 12.31 -11.78 -4.25
CA MET A 257 12.72 -10.37 -4.28
C MET A 257 11.69 -9.49 -4.99
N GLN A 258 11.10 -9.97 -6.08
CA GLN A 258 10.08 -9.23 -6.83
C GLN A 258 8.78 -9.07 -6.03
N ASN A 259 8.33 -10.11 -5.33
CA ASN A 259 7.15 -10.02 -4.46
C ASN A 259 7.42 -9.13 -3.25
N LEU A 260 8.58 -9.26 -2.59
CA LEU A 260 8.97 -8.35 -1.51
C LEU A 260 9.07 -6.90 -1.97
N ALA A 261 9.64 -6.66 -3.15
CA ALA A 261 9.69 -5.32 -3.74
C ALA A 261 8.29 -4.79 -4.09
N ALA A 262 7.33 -5.64 -4.45
CA ALA A 262 5.96 -5.24 -4.70
C ALA A 262 5.24 -4.84 -3.40
N VAL A 263 5.41 -5.62 -2.33
CA VAL A 263 4.80 -5.37 -1.01
C VAL A 263 5.48 -4.20 -0.28
N ASN A 264 6.81 -4.16 -0.29
CA ASN A 264 7.60 -3.10 0.35
C ASN A 264 7.75 -1.85 -0.54
N ARG A 265 7.20 -1.88 -1.75
CA ARG A 265 6.98 -0.59 -2.40
C ARG A 265 6.28 0.26 -1.37
N GLU A 266 6.96 1.33 -0.99
CA GLU A 266 6.26 2.41 -0.34
C GLU A 266 5.01 2.63 -1.19
N THR A 267 3.87 2.08 -0.78
CA THR A 267 2.58 2.68 -1.07
C THR A 267 2.74 4.04 -0.43
N TYR A 268 3.33 4.97 -1.20
CA TYR A 268 3.40 6.34 -0.76
C TYR A 268 1.95 6.70 -0.54
N ASP A 269 1.56 6.73 0.72
CA ASP A 269 0.29 7.35 1.10
C ASP A 269 0.31 8.68 0.37
N TYR A 270 -0.50 8.78 -0.66
CA TYR A 270 -0.54 9.95 -1.54
C TYR A 270 -0.73 11.22 -0.72
N ALA A 271 -1.52 11.13 0.37
CA ALA A 271 -1.71 12.21 1.33
C ALA A 271 -0.39 12.55 2.07
N ARG A 272 0.36 11.55 2.52
CA ARG A 272 1.65 11.73 3.17
C ARG A 272 2.71 12.29 2.21
N PHE A 273 2.70 11.81 0.96
CA PHE A 273 3.56 12.34 -0.09
C PHE A 273 3.24 13.81 -0.36
N LEU A 274 1.97 14.16 -0.58
CA LEU A 274 1.56 15.54 -0.80
C LEU A 274 1.90 16.45 0.38
N LYS A 275 1.72 15.98 1.62
CA LYS A 275 2.13 16.70 2.82
C LYS A 275 3.64 16.99 2.80
N LYS A 276 4.46 15.96 2.52
CA LYS A 276 5.92 16.10 2.44
C LYS A 276 6.33 16.99 1.27
N PHE A 277 5.73 16.80 0.11
CA PHE A 277 5.97 17.57 -1.10
C PHE A 277 5.59 19.04 -0.94
N ALA A 278 4.50 19.33 -0.24
CA ALA A 278 4.07 20.70 0.10
C ALA A 278 4.94 21.35 1.19
N ALA A 279 5.49 20.56 2.13
CA ALA A 279 6.33 21.04 3.24
C ALA A 279 7.79 21.30 2.85
N LEU A 280 8.31 20.75 1.75
CA LEU A 280 9.68 20.93 1.25
C LEU A 280 9.97 22.36 0.82
N GLY A 281 9.88 23.33 1.72
CA GLY A 281 10.13 24.72 1.35
C GLY A 281 10.13 25.73 2.48
N GLU A 282 10.20 25.29 3.72
CA GLU A 282 10.56 26.19 4.80
C GLU A 282 12.05 26.55 4.66
N VAL A 283 12.33 27.67 4.02
CA VAL A 283 13.69 28.26 4.06
C VAL A 283 13.71 29.10 5.32
N MET A 284 14.68 28.80 6.21
CA MET A 284 15.04 29.69 7.30
C MET A 284 15.43 31.05 6.68
N GLN A 285 14.63 32.06 6.90
CA GLN A 285 14.99 33.45 6.61
C GLN A 285 15.11 34.18 7.93
N VAL A 286 16.22 34.88 8.09
CA VAL A 286 16.43 35.80 9.21
C VAL A 286 15.35 36.88 9.17
N ASN A 287 14.67 37.09 10.27
CA ASN A 287 13.67 38.16 10.42
C ASN A 287 14.41 39.47 10.79
N ASP A 288 14.59 40.31 9.80
CA ASP A 288 15.27 41.60 10.01
C ASP A 288 14.39 42.67 10.71
N ASP A 289 13.10 42.39 10.85
CA ASP A 289 12.12 43.34 11.44
C ASP A 289 11.90 43.09 12.94
N GLU A 290 12.29 41.93 13.45
CA GLU A 290 12.13 41.53 14.87
C GLU A 290 13.46 40.95 15.39
N PHE A 291 13.72 41.15 16.66
CA PHE A 291 14.92 40.61 17.31
C PHE A 291 14.56 39.62 18.42
N ASP A 292 15.49 38.74 18.75
CA ASP A 292 15.31 37.76 19.82
C ASP A 292 15.31 38.49 21.19
N TYR A 293 14.11 38.49 21.81
CA TYR A 293 13.92 39.14 23.10
C TYR A 293 14.66 38.45 24.25
N ILE A 294 14.98 37.20 24.12
CA ILE A 294 15.76 36.44 25.11
C ILE A 294 17.21 36.93 25.06
N PHE A 295 17.80 37.03 23.87
CA PHE A 295 19.14 37.56 23.67
C PHE A 295 19.26 39.05 24.10
N TYR A 296 18.23 39.83 23.79
CA TYR A 296 18.16 41.21 24.20
C TYR A 296 18.16 41.38 25.72
N THR A 297 17.31 40.65 26.44
CA THR A 297 17.24 40.70 27.90
C THR A 297 18.46 40.11 28.57
N TYR A 298 19.06 39.06 27.98
CA TYR A 298 20.33 38.50 28.45
C TYR A 298 21.50 39.50 28.33
N GLY A 299 21.56 40.25 27.24
CA GLY A 299 22.53 41.29 27.04
C GLY A 299 22.43 42.40 28.10
N LEU A 300 21.20 42.86 28.41
CA LEU A 300 20.97 43.84 29.47
C LEU A 300 21.37 43.35 30.86
N GLN A 301 21.18 42.08 31.16
CA GLN A 301 21.58 41.48 32.44
C GLN A 301 23.11 41.35 32.55
N LEU A 302 23.79 40.96 31.48
CA LEU A 302 25.20 40.67 31.48
C LEU A 302 26.07 41.95 31.40
N TYR A 303 25.65 42.94 30.62
CA TYR A 303 26.40 44.16 30.30
C TYR A 303 25.78 45.44 30.84
N GLN A 304 24.81 45.32 31.74
CA GLN A 304 24.14 46.38 32.52
C GLN A 304 23.41 47.46 31.72
N ASN A 305 23.68 47.75 30.47
CA ASN A 305 22.95 48.70 29.62
C ASN A 305 23.21 48.47 28.12
N ILE A 306 23.82 47.40 27.73
CA ILE A 306 24.07 47.07 26.31
C ILE A 306 23.24 45.87 25.92
N PRO A 307 22.14 46.05 25.15
CA PRO A 307 21.38 44.90 24.64
C PRO A 307 22.19 44.18 23.58
N LEU A 308 22.10 42.86 23.57
CA LEU A 308 22.50 42.04 22.44
C LEU A 308 21.36 41.98 21.46
N ILE A 309 21.54 42.46 20.25
CA ILE A 309 20.52 42.45 19.19
C ILE A 309 20.91 41.33 18.23
N GLU A 310 20.09 40.29 18.21
CA GLU A 310 20.15 39.21 17.25
C GLU A 310 18.81 39.11 16.54
N PRO A 311 18.75 39.10 15.21
CA PRO A 311 17.49 38.95 14.50
C PRO A 311 16.91 37.58 14.77
N LEU A 312 15.57 37.50 14.84
CA LEU A 312 14.87 36.23 14.97
C LEU A 312 15.17 35.31 13.77
N GLU A 313 15.59 34.09 14.04
CA GLU A 313 15.91 33.10 13.00
C GLU A 313 14.67 32.63 12.24
N TYR A 314 13.46 32.98 12.71
CA TYR A 314 12.20 32.57 12.14
C TYR A 314 11.36 33.79 11.74
N LYS A 315 11.23 34.03 10.45
CA LYS A 315 10.19 34.89 9.89
C LYS A 315 9.09 33.98 9.34
N GLU A 316 7.89 34.03 9.92
CA GLU A 316 6.70 33.47 9.28
C GLU A 316 6.42 34.25 7.99
N VAL A 317 7.05 33.85 6.90
CA VAL A 317 6.72 34.43 5.60
C VAL A 317 5.47 33.72 5.11
N LYS A 318 4.33 34.42 5.07
CA LYS A 318 3.11 33.97 4.39
C LYS A 318 3.44 33.71 2.92
N ARG A 319 3.77 32.47 2.59
CA ARG A 319 4.21 32.08 1.23
C ARG A 319 3.03 31.65 0.39
N VAL A 320 3.04 32.06 -0.85
CA VAL A 320 2.16 31.51 -1.89
C VAL A 320 2.60 30.07 -2.15
N LYS A 321 1.68 29.11 -2.03
CA LYS A 321 1.94 27.74 -2.45
C LYS A 321 1.76 27.65 -3.96
N GLU A 322 2.82 27.28 -4.64
CA GLU A 322 2.89 27.25 -6.10
C GLU A 322 3.07 25.81 -6.57
N PHE A 323 2.09 25.32 -7.33
CA PHE A 323 2.05 23.96 -7.87
C PHE A 323 1.52 23.94 -9.28
N VAL A 324 1.90 22.89 -10.01
CA VAL A 324 1.31 22.54 -11.29
C VAL A 324 0.72 21.12 -11.19
N ILE A 325 -0.53 20.96 -11.55
CA ILE A 325 -1.18 19.68 -11.80
C ILE A 325 -1.30 19.52 -13.30
N ALA A 326 -0.57 18.58 -13.87
CA ALA A 326 -0.68 18.23 -15.28
C ALA A 326 -1.53 16.97 -15.42
N ILE A 327 -2.43 16.96 -16.35
CA ILE A 327 -3.38 15.90 -16.63
C ILE A 327 -3.15 15.42 -18.05
N ASP A 328 -2.86 14.13 -18.17
CA ASP A 328 -2.87 13.45 -19.46
C ASP A 328 -4.32 13.30 -19.94
N THR A 329 -4.58 13.82 -21.12
CA THR A 329 -5.90 13.74 -21.75
C THR A 329 -5.92 12.82 -22.97
N SER A 330 -4.99 11.87 -23.03
CA SER A 330 -4.99 10.80 -24.03
C SER A 330 -6.26 9.93 -23.89
N GLY A 331 -6.65 9.26 -24.98
CA GLY A 331 -7.93 8.54 -25.06
C GLY A 331 -8.12 7.36 -24.11
N SER A 332 -7.08 6.98 -23.36
CA SER A 332 -7.09 5.89 -22.35
C SER A 332 -7.51 6.37 -20.95
N VAL A 333 -7.53 7.68 -20.70
CA VAL A 333 -7.81 8.24 -19.38
C VAL A 333 -9.29 8.61 -19.23
N SER A 334 -9.96 8.06 -18.20
CA SER A 334 -11.39 8.35 -17.91
C SER A 334 -11.58 9.71 -17.26
N GLY A 335 -12.54 10.50 -17.77
CA GLY A 335 -12.85 11.84 -17.25
C GLY A 335 -13.29 11.86 -15.77
N GLU A 336 -14.03 10.87 -15.33
CA GLU A 336 -14.51 10.74 -13.94
C GLU A 336 -13.35 10.51 -12.97
N LEU A 337 -12.40 9.64 -13.35
CA LEU A 337 -11.20 9.38 -12.56
C LEU A 337 -10.32 10.63 -12.40
N VAL A 338 -10.21 11.41 -13.49
CA VAL A 338 -9.44 12.66 -13.46
C VAL A 338 -10.08 13.70 -12.55
N GLN A 339 -11.41 13.86 -12.58
CA GLN A 339 -12.12 14.78 -11.69
C GLN A 339 -11.91 14.38 -10.24
N THR A 340 -12.06 13.12 -9.91
CA THR A 340 -11.84 12.57 -8.57
C THR A 340 -10.40 12.80 -8.10
N PHE A 341 -9.41 12.54 -8.96
CA PHE A 341 -8.00 12.80 -8.67
C PHE A 341 -7.72 14.28 -8.37
N VAL A 342 -8.20 15.17 -9.23
CA VAL A 342 -7.99 16.62 -9.06
C VAL A 342 -8.67 17.13 -7.79
N GLN A 343 -9.90 16.68 -7.51
CA GLN A 343 -10.62 17.02 -6.28
C GLN A 343 -9.87 16.53 -5.04
N LYS A 344 -9.45 15.28 -5.02
CA LYS A 344 -8.72 14.68 -3.90
C LYS A 344 -7.39 15.39 -3.67
N THR A 345 -6.63 15.64 -4.72
CA THR A 345 -5.35 16.37 -4.65
C THR A 345 -5.56 17.78 -4.05
N TYR A 346 -6.56 18.48 -4.52
CA TYR A 346 -6.87 19.82 -4.02
C TYR A 346 -7.28 19.79 -2.54
N ASN A 347 -8.20 18.89 -2.16
CA ASN A 347 -8.66 18.76 -0.79
C ASN A 347 -7.50 18.45 0.17
N MET A 348 -6.60 17.57 -0.21
CA MET A 348 -5.40 17.24 0.58
C MET A 348 -4.43 18.41 0.69
N LEU A 349 -4.23 19.15 -0.40
CA LEU A 349 -3.42 20.37 -0.37
C LEU A 349 -4.04 21.44 0.52
N MET A 350 -5.38 21.47 0.64
CA MET A 350 -6.14 22.45 1.42
C MET A 350 -6.28 22.09 2.90
N GLN A 351 -6.25 20.83 3.29
CA GLN A 351 -6.40 20.37 4.69
C GLN A 351 -5.22 20.72 5.60
N GLN A 352 -4.14 21.28 5.10
CA GLN A 352 -3.00 21.71 5.93
C GLN A 352 -3.34 23.04 6.63
N GLU A 353 -3.30 23.04 7.97
CA GLU A 353 -3.76 24.09 8.91
C GLU A 353 -3.20 25.51 8.71
N ASN A 354 -2.35 25.75 7.72
CA ASN A 354 -1.74 27.06 7.45
C ASN A 354 -2.25 27.74 6.17
N PHE A 355 -3.47 27.45 5.75
CA PHE A 355 -4.02 27.82 4.44
C PHE A 355 -4.67 29.21 4.30
N PHE A 356 -4.33 30.17 5.13
CA PHE A 356 -4.69 31.58 4.86
C PHE A 356 -3.74 32.28 3.86
N THR A 357 -2.91 31.52 3.17
CA THR A 357 -1.94 32.03 2.21
C THR A 357 -2.43 31.85 0.77
N LYS A 358 -2.10 32.82 -0.07
CA LYS A 358 -2.42 32.80 -1.50
C LYS A 358 -1.93 31.52 -2.17
N ILE A 359 -2.76 30.94 -3.01
CA ILE A 359 -2.44 29.77 -3.83
C ILE A 359 -2.13 30.27 -5.25
N ASN A 360 -1.17 29.65 -5.90
CA ASN A 360 -0.90 29.80 -7.32
C ASN A 360 -0.81 28.38 -7.91
N LEU A 361 -1.97 27.83 -8.27
CA LEU A 361 -2.12 26.49 -8.82
C LEU A 361 -2.44 26.61 -10.31
N HIS A 362 -1.66 25.96 -11.15
CA HIS A 362 -1.97 25.78 -12.54
C HIS A 362 -2.43 24.35 -12.81
N ILE A 363 -3.57 24.19 -13.49
CA ILE A 363 -4.06 22.91 -13.95
C ILE A 363 -3.90 22.89 -15.48
N LEU A 364 -3.02 22.00 -15.94
CA LEU A 364 -2.67 21.84 -17.36
C LEU A 364 -3.32 20.57 -17.90
N GLN A 365 -4.06 20.67 -18.98
CA GLN A 365 -4.49 19.51 -19.75
C GLN A 365 -3.58 19.37 -20.98
N CYS A 366 -3.05 18.18 -21.19
CA CYS A 366 -2.08 17.92 -22.24
C CYS A 366 -2.23 16.51 -22.82
N ASP A 367 -2.23 16.41 -24.13
CA ASP A 367 -1.97 15.17 -24.88
C ASP A 367 -0.58 15.29 -25.58
N ALA A 368 -0.50 15.47 -26.89
CA ALA A 368 0.74 15.81 -27.59
C ALA A 368 1.04 17.32 -27.54
N VAL A 369 0.06 18.15 -27.13
CA VAL A 369 0.17 19.60 -27.00
C VAL A 369 -0.62 20.06 -25.77
N ILE A 370 -0.32 21.27 -25.26
CA ILE A 370 -1.13 21.87 -24.20
C ILE A 370 -2.51 22.23 -24.75
N GLN A 371 -3.53 21.60 -24.21
CA GLN A 371 -4.93 21.81 -24.57
C GLN A 371 -5.58 22.92 -23.72
N GLU A 372 -5.19 23.02 -22.48
CA GLU A 372 -5.72 24.01 -21.53
C GLU A 372 -4.70 24.30 -20.43
N ASP A 373 -4.68 25.57 -19.98
CA ASP A 373 -3.96 26.04 -18.81
C ASP A 373 -4.90 26.93 -18.01
N VAL A 374 -5.26 26.49 -16.80
CA VAL A 374 -6.15 27.23 -15.90
C VAL A 374 -5.42 27.56 -14.61
N LYS A 375 -5.30 28.86 -14.34
CA LYS A 375 -4.76 29.38 -13.08
C LYS A 375 -5.86 29.48 -12.04
N ILE A 376 -5.57 28.94 -10.84
CA ILE A 376 -6.46 28.91 -9.68
C ILE A 376 -5.76 29.58 -8.51
N THR A 377 -6.40 30.60 -7.94
CA THR A 377 -5.85 31.40 -6.84
C THR A 377 -6.65 31.26 -5.55
N ASN A 378 -7.86 30.70 -5.64
CA ASN A 378 -8.76 30.54 -4.50
C ASN A 378 -9.72 29.34 -4.68
N GLN A 379 -10.41 28.99 -3.61
CA GLN A 379 -11.34 27.85 -3.57
C GLN A 379 -12.55 28.00 -4.49
N GLU A 380 -13.05 29.22 -4.68
CA GLU A 380 -14.21 29.45 -5.55
C GLU A 380 -13.88 29.23 -7.02
N GLU A 381 -12.68 29.62 -7.45
CA GLU A 381 -12.17 29.37 -8.81
C GLU A 381 -11.99 27.88 -9.04
N PHE A 382 -11.48 27.15 -8.03
CA PHE A 382 -11.34 25.71 -8.11
C PHE A 382 -12.70 25.01 -8.23
N ALA A 383 -13.65 25.34 -7.37
CA ALA A 383 -15.00 24.76 -7.43
C ALA A 383 -15.68 25.00 -8.78
N ARG A 384 -15.54 26.22 -9.34
CA ARG A 384 -16.03 26.54 -10.68
C ARG A 384 -15.35 25.74 -11.78
N TYR A 385 -14.04 25.54 -11.66
CA TYR A 385 -13.28 24.73 -12.62
C TYR A 385 -13.79 23.28 -12.60
N LEU A 386 -13.90 22.67 -11.43
CA LEU A 386 -14.37 21.29 -11.31
C LEU A 386 -15.79 21.10 -11.86
N ALA A 387 -16.71 22.01 -11.52
CA ALA A 387 -18.10 21.93 -11.98
C ALA A 387 -18.22 22.00 -13.51
N ASN A 388 -17.26 22.64 -14.19
CA ASN A 388 -17.27 22.84 -15.64
C ASN A 388 -16.14 22.07 -16.35
N MET A 389 -15.40 21.25 -15.66
CA MET A 389 -14.25 20.52 -16.19
C MET A 389 -14.68 19.58 -17.31
N GLN A 390 -14.09 19.77 -18.47
CA GLN A 390 -14.21 18.88 -19.61
C GLN A 390 -12.81 18.49 -20.05
N LEU A 391 -12.57 17.21 -20.27
CA LEU A 391 -11.30 16.75 -20.85
C LEU A 391 -11.20 17.20 -22.29
N LYS A 392 -10.14 17.92 -22.58
CA LYS A 392 -9.82 18.43 -23.90
C LYS A 392 -8.60 17.68 -24.42
N GLY A 393 -8.76 16.99 -25.52
CA GLY A 393 -7.73 16.16 -26.15
C GLY A 393 -8.31 14.80 -26.52
N SER A 394 -7.53 13.92 -27.02
CA SER A 394 -7.70 12.48 -27.29
C SER A 394 -6.61 12.01 -28.26
N GLY A 395 -5.50 12.74 -28.32
CA GLY A 395 -4.34 12.45 -29.14
C GLY A 395 -3.39 11.43 -28.54
N SER A 396 -2.19 11.34 -29.12
CA SER A 396 -1.07 10.58 -28.55
C SER A 396 -0.44 11.33 -27.39
N THR A 397 0.18 10.61 -26.46
CA THR A 397 0.78 11.18 -25.25
C THR A 397 2.22 11.62 -25.48
N ASP A 398 2.51 12.88 -25.24
CA ASP A 398 3.87 13.45 -25.12
C ASP A 398 3.93 14.33 -23.87
N PHE A 399 4.75 13.96 -22.90
CA PHE A 399 4.85 14.72 -21.65
C PHE A 399 5.71 15.99 -21.80
N ARG A 400 6.60 16.06 -22.76
CA ARG A 400 7.55 17.16 -22.96
C ARG A 400 6.94 18.56 -23.14
N PRO A 401 5.76 18.74 -23.75
CA PRO A 401 5.13 20.06 -23.87
C PRO A 401 4.82 20.70 -22.54
N VAL A 402 4.37 19.94 -21.53
CA VAL A 402 4.11 20.44 -20.17
C VAL A 402 5.37 21.05 -19.55
N PHE A 403 6.47 20.33 -19.62
CA PHE A 403 7.75 20.82 -19.05
C PHE A 403 8.25 22.08 -19.76
N ARG A 404 8.16 22.12 -21.09
CA ARG A 404 8.51 23.34 -21.85
C ARG A 404 7.62 24.53 -21.50
N HIS A 405 6.34 24.28 -21.26
CA HIS A 405 5.37 25.31 -20.86
C HIS A 405 5.69 25.85 -19.47
N VAL A 406 5.92 24.96 -18.50
CA VAL A 406 6.28 25.34 -17.13
C VAL A 406 7.63 26.05 -17.08
N ASP A 407 8.62 25.62 -17.83
CA ASP A 407 9.91 26.33 -17.98
C ASP A 407 9.75 27.73 -18.55
N LYS A 408 8.77 27.94 -19.45
CA LYS A 408 8.42 29.25 -19.95
C LYS A 408 7.77 30.10 -18.85
N MET A 409 6.79 29.54 -18.10
CA MET A 409 6.12 30.25 -17.01
C MET A 409 7.11 30.67 -15.91
N LEU A 410 8.13 29.86 -15.61
CA LEU A 410 9.22 30.20 -14.69
C LEU A 410 10.05 31.39 -15.22
N ARG A 411 10.37 31.40 -16.50
CA ARG A 411 11.10 32.54 -17.12
C ARG A 411 10.26 33.82 -17.13
N ASP A 412 8.95 33.69 -17.33
CA ASP A 412 8.00 34.78 -17.34
C ASP A 412 7.62 35.23 -15.90
N GLN A 413 8.26 34.68 -14.88
CA GLN A 413 8.06 34.99 -13.43
C GLN A 413 6.61 34.73 -12.93
N GLU A 414 5.89 33.81 -13.58
CA GLU A 414 4.56 33.39 -13.12
C GLU A 414 4.65 32.64 -11.77
N PHE A 415 5.77 31.98 -11.52
CA PHE A 415 6.10 31.32 -10.26
C PHE A 415 7.32 31.98 -9.62
N THR A 416 7.23 32.22 -8.30
CA THR A 416 8.38 32.67 -7.49
C THR A 416 9.09 31.51 -6.79
N ASN A 417 8.34 30.46 -6.44
CA ASN A 417 8.88 29.28 -5.75
C ASN A 417 8.05 28.04 -6.08
N LEU A 418 8.09 27.64 -7.34
CA LEU A 418 7.39 26.43 -7.80
C LEU A 418 7.88 25.21 -7.03
N LYS A 419 6.99 24.54 -6.28
CA LYS A 419 7.30 23.36 -5.49
C LYS A 419 7.51 22.14 -6.37
N GLY A 420 6.68 21.97 -7.36
CA GLY A 420 6.80 20.89 -8.31
C GLY A 420 5.57 20.68 -9.19
N ILE A 421 5.64 19.62 -9.97
CA ILE A 421 4.59 19.15 -10.87
C ILE A 421 4.08 17.80 -10.38
N LEU A 422 2.76 17.66 -10.32
CA LEU A 422 2.07 16.39 -10.21
C LEU A 422 1.51 16.06 -11.60
N TYR A 423 2.02 15.03 -12.22
CA TYR A 423 1.60 14.62 -13.55
C TYR A 423 0.75 13.35 -13.48
N PHE A 424 -0.53 13.46 -13.75
CA PHE A 424 -1.48 12.37 -13.80
C PHE A 424 -1.53 11.77 -15.20
N THR A 425 -1.26 10.45 -15.33
CA THR A 425 -1.15 9.75 -16.63
C THR A 425 -1.29 8.24 -16.44
N ASP A 426 -1.57 7.54 -17.55
CA ASP A 426 -1.50 6.07 -17.64
C ASP A 426 -0.08 5.54 -17.94
N GLY A 427 0.88 6.44 -18.17
CA GLY A 427 2.30 6.12 -18.33
C GLY A 427 2.78 5.82 -19.74
N GLN A 428 1.93 5.88 -20.73
CA GLN A 428 2.29 5.63 -22.13
C GLN A 428 2.63 6.93 -22.86
N GLY A 429 3.85 7.42 -22.72
CA GLY A 429 4.25 8.67 -23.37
C GLY A 429 5.76 8.90 -23.42
N VAL A 430 6.17 10.01 -24.05
CA VAL A 430 7.56 10.40 -24.20
C VAL A 430 7.96 11.35 -23.09
N PHE A 431 8.91 10.91 -22.26
CA PHE A 431 9.43 11.69 -21.14
C PHE A 431 10.52 12.69 -21.56
N PRO A 432 10.73 13.77 -20.79
CA PRO A 432 11.90 14.64 -20.97
C PRO A 432 13.20 13.89 -20.70
N GLU A 433 14.21 14.13 -21.54
CA GLU A 433 15.55 13.53 -21.35
C GLU A 433 16.30 14.12 -20.17
N ARG A 434 16.02 15.37 -19.80
CA ARG A 434 16.73 16.11 -18.75
C ARG A 434 15.81 16.33 -17.58
N GLN A 435 16.40 16.22 -16.37
CA GLN A 435 15.74 16.57 -15.13
C GLN A 435 15.38 18.06 -15.12
N PRO A 436 14.12 18.44 -14.83
CA PRO A 436 13.71 19.82 -14.62
C PRO A 436 14.31 20.40 -13.32
N ALA A 437 14.29 21.72 -13.18
CA ALA A 437 14.77 22.40 -11.98
C ALA A 437 13.83 22.28 -10.77
N TYR A 438 12.65 21.72 -10.96
CA TYR A 438 11.60 21.51 -9.94
C TYR A 438 11.31 20.02 -9.81
N GLN A 439 10.74 19.65 -8.66
CA GLN A 439 10.38 18.25 -8.42
C GLN A 439 9.21 17.82 -9.31
N THR A 440 9.26 16.59 -9.78
CA THR A 440 8.20 16.03 -10.63
C THR A 440 7.79 14.67 -10.09
N ALA A 441 6.49 14.52 -9.85
CA ALA A 441 5.88 13.25 -9.50
C ALA A 441 4.90 12.82 -10.60
N PHE A 442 5.11 11.64 -11.17
CA PHE A 442 4.15 11.00 -12.06
C PHE A 442 3.22 10.13 -11.23
N VAL A 443 1.93 10.37 -11.37
CA VAL A 443 0.88 9.68 -10.65
C VAL A 443 0.14 8.78 -11.65
N PHE A 444 0.20 7.48 -11.42
CA PHE A 444 -0.42 6.46 -12.24
C PHE A 444 -1.61 5.84 -11.53
N ILE A 445 -2.63 5.48 -12.29
CA ILE A 445 -3.68 4.57 -11.79
C ILE A 445 -3.28 3.15 -12.16
N GLN A 446 -3.33 2.27 -11.18
CA GLN A 446 -3.02 0.86 -11.41
C GLN A 446 -4.23 0.16 -12.06
N ASP A 447 -4.28 0.20 -13.38
CA ASP A 447 -5.26 -0.56 -14.18
C ASP A 447 -4.62 -1.66 -15.02
N ASP A 448 -3.29 -1.69 -15.18
CA ASP A 448 -2.58 -2.63 -16.05
C ASP A 448 -1.45 -3.39 -15.37
N TYR A 449 -1.15 -4.59 -15.90
CA TYR A 449 -0.06 -5.47 -15.45
C TYR A 449 1.34 -4.92 -15.73
N LYS A 450 1.46 -3.91 -16.57
CA LYS A 450 2.73 -3.29 -16.92
C LYS A 450 2.93 -2.04 -16.07
N GLU A 451 3.97 -2.06 -15.29
CA GLU A 451 4.39 -0.87 -14.59
C GLU A 451 4.98 0.14 -15.57
N PRO A 452 4.47 1.37 -15.55
CA PRO A 452 5.08 2.42 -16.34
C PRO A 452 6.51 2.68 -15.84
N GLU A 453 7.47 2.71 -16.76
CA GLU A 453 8.83 3.13 -16.49
C GLU A 453 8.88 4.65 -16.47
N VAL A 454 9.42 5.23 -15.40
CA VAL A 454 9.66 6.67 -15.28
C VAL A 454 11.16 6.96 -15.29
N PRO A 455 11.58 8.15 -15.74
CA PRO A 455 12.98 8.54 -15.64
C PRO A 455 13.50 8.49 -14.18
N PRO A 456 14.79 8.17 -13.96
CA PRO A 456 15.35 8.03 -12.60
C PRO A 456 15.23 9.30 -11.73
N TRP A 457 15.08 10.46 -12.35
CA TRP A 457 14.94 11.75 -11.66
C TRP A 457 13.49 12.04 -11.23
N ALA A 458 12.51 11.28 -11.70
CA ALA A 458 11.10 11.49 -11.41
C ALA A 458 10.63 10.62 -10.26
N ILE A 459 9.73 11.15 -9.45
CA ILE A 459 9.06 10.40 -8.39
C ILE A 459 7.90 9.63 -9.04
N LYS A 460 7.81 8.34 -8.78
CA LYS A 460 6.73 7.48 -9.25
C LYS A 460 5.74 7.27 -8.11
N LEU A 461 4.48 7.58 -8.36
CA LEU A 461 3.36 7.31 -7.46
C LEU A 461 2.35 6.43 -8.19
N VAL A 462 1.89 5.41 -7.53
CA VAL A 462 0.85 4.53 -8.05
C VAL A 462 -0.35 4.61 -7.11
N LEU A 463 -1.48 5.10 -7.62
CA LEU A 463 -2.74 5.12 -6.90
C LEU A 463 -3.56 3.90 -7.27
N GLN A 464 -4.12 3.25 -6.28
CA GLN A 464 -5.11 2.22 -6.49
C GLN A 464 -6.44 2.89 -6.84
N ARG A 465 -7.19 2.30 -7.77
CA ARG A 465 -8.49 2.85 -8.20
C ARG A 465 -9.45 3.06 -7.03
N TYR A 466 -9.49 2.14 -6.08
CA TYR A 466 -10.32 2.24 -4.88
C TYR A 466 -9.92 3.40 -3.96
N GLU A 467 -8.65 3.81 -3.94
CA GLU A 467 -8.20 4.98 -3.16
C GLU A 467 -8.79 6.29 -3.70
N LEU A 468 -9.08 6.33 -5.00
CA LEU A 468 -9.74 7.47 -5.63
C LEU A 468 -11.26 7.47 -5.38
N GLU A 469 -11.89 6.29 -5.35
CA GLU A 469 -13.35 6.14 -5.24
C GLU A 469 -13.83 6.21 -3.77
N ALA A 470 -12.94 5.99 -2.77
CA ALA A 470 -13.31 5.93 -1.36
C ALA A 470 -13.84 7.24 -0.77
N ASP A 471 -13.45 8.39 -1.30
CA ASP A 471 -13.82 9.71 -0.78
C ASP A 471 -14.94 10.39 -1.60
N GLY A 472 -15.51 9.70 -2.59
CA GLY A 472 -16.58 10.24 -3.47
C GLY A 472 -18.01 10.10 -2.94
N VAL A 473 -18.20 9.56 -1.73
CA VAL A 473 -19.52 9.42 -1.09
C VAL A 473 -19.53 10.20 0.22
N ASN A 474 -19.72 11.48 0.10
CA ASN A 474 -20.27 12.36 1.16
C ASN A 474 -21.21 13.38 0.52
#